data_25593ef9a02c437219cf1e848a87f05e
#
_entry.id   25593ef9a02c437219cf1e848a87f05e
#
_cell.length_a   1.000
_cell.length_b   1.000
_cell.length_c   1.000
_cell.angle_alpha   90.00
_cell.angle_beta   90.00
_cell.angle_gamma   90.00
#
_symmetry.space_group_name_H-M   'P 1'
#
loop_
_entity.id
_entity.type
_entity.pdbx_description
1 polymer ?
#
loop_
_entity_poly.entity_id
_entity_poly.type
_entity_poly.pdbx_seq_one_letter_code
_entity_poly.pdbx_strand_id
1 'polypeptide(L)'
;MKIGFVDYYIAEWHANNYPAWFAAASKELGADVEIAYAWAEKYDSPAYNMNTDEWCAKYGVKKCETIEELCEKSDAIVVLAPSNPEKHLRYAEKVLPYGKLTYIDKTFAPDVATAEKIFELGEKYGAKLFSSSALRYATELKGLSPDSFIVTGGGSNFPEYLVHQAEIASVLTSGESFVGGSVTRNGAQRVCSLEFTGGKRATLIFSPSLPFTVCAETNGEDAFRELNSDYFAALIRDITGFFARGVVPVAKEETLKVMSIREALINADEKLK
;
A
#
# COMPACT_ATOMS: atom_id res chain seq x y z
N MET A 1 15.06 -12.75 -12.18
CA MET A 1 13.61 -12.91 -11.89
C MET A 1 12.86 -11.81 -12.62
N LYS A 2 11.88 -12.18 -13.43
CA LYS A 2 11.09 -11.26 -14.27
C LYS A 2 9.78 -10.89 -13.56
N ILE A 3 9.56 -9.61 -13.36
CA ILE A 3 8.35 -9.07 -12.74
C ILE A 3 7.38 -8.60 -13.82
N GLY A 4 6.09 -8.89 -13.65
CA GLY A 4 4.99 -8.34 -14.43
C GLY A 4 4.23 -7.26 -13.66
N PHE A 5 3.98 -6.11 -14.30
CA PHE A 5 3.12 -5.06 -13.77
C PHE A 5 1.71 -5.18 -14.35
N VAL A 6 0.72 -5.26 -13.47
CA VAL A 6 -0.72 -5.21 -13.80
C VAL A 6 -1.28 -3.91 -13.28
N ASP A 7 -1.86 -3.08 -14.15
CA ASP A 7 -2.36 -1.76 -13.77
C ASP A 7 -3.69 -1.42 -14.45
N TYR A 8 -4.37 -0.39 -13.96
CA TYR A 8 -5.51 0.23 -14.63
C TYR A 8 -5.04 1.16 -15.76
N TYR A 9 -4.09 2.06 -15.45
CA TYR A 9 -3.32 2.88 -16.39
C TYR A 9 -1.83 2.67 -16.12
N ILE A 10 -1.06 2.17 -17.07
CA ILE A 10 0.36 1.91 -16.79
C ILE A 10 1.20 3.18 -16.60
N ALA A 11 0.90 4.26 -17.33
CA ALA A 11 1.57 5.53 -17.14
C ALA A 11 0.90 6.29 -15.98
N GLU A 12 1.27 5.92 -14.75
CA GLU A 12 0.86 6.55 -13.51
C GLU A 12 2.07 6.71 -12.57
N TRP A 13 1.90 7.37 -11.42
CA TRP A 13 3.03 7.78 -10.60
C TRP A 13 3.86 6.61 -10.08
N HIS A 14 3.22 5.53 -9.57
CA HIS A 14 3.92 4.36 -9.03
C HIS A 14 4.69 3.64 -10.14
N ALA A 15 4.03 3.27 -11.24
CA ALA A 15 4.65 2.58 -12.34
C ALA A 15 5.77 3.42 -13.01
N ASN A 16 5.68 4.75 -12.98
CA ASN A 16 6.73 5.62 -13.51
C ASN A 16 7.99 5.68 -12.64
N ASN A 17 7.86 5.49 -11.33
CA ASN A 17 8.99 5.60 -10.38
C ASN A 17 9.56 4.23 -9.96
N TYR A 18 8.74 3.20 -9.87
CA TYR A 18 9.12 1.86 -9.40
C TYR A 18 10.28 1.24 -10.18
N PRO A 19 10.40 1.37 -11.53
CA PRO A 19 11.51 0.77 -12.26
C PRO A 19 12.89 1.19 -11.73
N ALA A 20 13.10 2.46 -11.43
CA ALA A 20 14.36 2.96 -10.89
C ALA A 20 14.65 2.42 -9.47
N TRP A 21 13.63 2.36 -8.62
CA TRP A 21 13.77 1.83 -7.26
C TRP A 21 13.96 0.30 -7.25
N PHE A 22 13.30 -0.45 -8.13
CA PHE A 22 13.55 -1.89 -8.28
C PHE A 22 14.98 -2.16 -8.74
N ALA A 23 15.50 -1.40 -9.69
CA ALA A 23 16.89 -1.53 -10.14
C ALA A 23 17.89 -1.23 -9.01
N ALA A 24 17.65 -0.19 -8.21
CA ALA A 24 18.46 0.16 -7.04
C ALA A 24 18.41 -0.93 -5.96
N ALA A 25 17.22 -1.40 -5.60
CA ALA A 25 17.02 -2.45 -4.61
C ALA A 25 17.61 -3.79 -5.04
N SER A 26 17.48 -4.17 -6.32
CA SER A 26 18.11 -5.36 -6.88
C SER A 26 19.62 -5.33 -6.72
N LYS A 27 20.25 -4.19 -7.03
CA LYS A 27 21.69 -3.99 -6.86
C LYS A 27 22.10 -4.06 -5.39
N GLU A 28 21.37 -3.39 -4.50
CA GLU A 28 21.64 -3.36 -3.06
C GLU A 28 21.57 -4.77 -2.43
N LEU A 29 20.53 -5.53 -2.80
CA LEU A 29 20.28 -6.86 -2.25
C LEU A 29 21.03 -8.00 -2.95
N GLY A 30 21.76 -7.69 -4.03
CA GLY A 30 22.37 -8.73 -4.87
C GLY A 30 21.35 -9.67 -5.50
N ALA A 31 20.13 -9.17 -5.74
CA ALA A 31 19.04 -9.93 -6.32
C ALA A 31 18.93 -9.63 -7.83
N ASP A 32 18.69 -10.66 -8.63
CA ASP A 32 18.47 -10.50 -10.07
C ASP A 32 16.96 -10.33 -10.33
N VAL A 33 16.46 -9.12 -10.10
CA VAL A 33 15.03 -8.78 -10.22
C VAL A 33 14.87 -7.62 -11.20
N GLU A 34 14.06 -7.81 -12.25
CA GLU A 34 13.79 -6.80 -13.28
C GLU A 34 12.31 -6.72 -13.62
N ILE A 35 11.81 -5.54 -13.96
CA ILE A 35 10.48 -5.35 -14.52
C ILE A 35 10.55 -5.67 -16.01
N ALA A 36 9.99 -6.81 -16.40
CA ALA A 36 10.11 -7.35 -17.75
C ALA A 36 8.83 -7.21 -18.57
N TYR A 37 7.66 -7.21 -17.92
CA TYR A 37 6.36 -7.25 -18.58
C TYR A 37 5.40 -6.26 -17.96
N ALA A 38 4.47 -5.73 -18.77
CA ALA A 38 3.39 -4.87 -18.31
C ALA A 38 2.10 -5.14 -19.08
N TRP A 39 0.99 -5.04 -18.37
CA TRP A 39 -0.36 -5.02 -18.90
C TRP A 39 -1.17 -3.91 -18.20
N ALA A 40 -1.98 -3.19 -18.97
CA ALA A 40 -2.91 -2.20 -18.44
C ALA A 40 -4.32 -2.41 -18.97
N GLU A 41 -5.35 -2.21 -18.10
CA GLU A 41 -6.77 -2.30 -18.53
C GLU A 41 -7.13 -1.21 -19.53
N LYS A 42 -6.55 -0.02 -19.37
CA LYS A 42 -6.72 1.13 -20.24
C LYS A 42 -5.44 1.41 -21.00
N TYR A 43 -5.55 1.48 -22.32
CA TYR A 43 -4.42 1.73 -23.20
C TYR A 43 -3.82 3.12 -23.01
N ASP A 44 -4.67 4.15 -22.93
CA ASP A 44 -4.26 5.55 -22.77
C ASP A 44 -4.31 5.97 -21.31
N SER A 45 -3.25 6.61 -20.82
CA SER A 45 -3.14 7.17 -19.47
C SER A 45 -3.30 8.69 -19.52
N PRO A 46 -4.48 9.23 -19.22
CA PRO A 46 -4.78 10.65 -19.44
C PRO A 46 -3.94 11.60 -18.58
N ALA A 47 -3.56 11.19 -17.36
CA ALA A 47 -2.77 12.02 -16.45
C ALA A 47 -1.36 12.33 -16.96
N TYR A 48 -0.79 11.46 -17.80
CA TYR A 48 0.58 11.59 -18.32
C TYR A 48 0.62 11.75 -19.84
N ASN A 49 -0.55 11.80 -20.51
CA ASN A 49 -0.67 11.87 -21.97
C ASN A 49 0.25 10.83 -22.66
N MET A 50 0.25 9.60 -22.17
CA MET A 50 1.12 8.51 -22.60
C MET A 50 0.30 7.22 -22.70
N ASN A 51 0.45 6.48 -23.77
CA ASN A 51 -0.17 5.18 -23.91
C ASN A 51 0.73 4.04 -23.41
N THR A 52 0.19 2.82 -23.35
CA THR A 52 0.89 1.65 -22.83
C THR A 52 2.13 1.28 -23.66
N ASP A 53 2.07 1.41 -24.99
CA ASP A 53 3.23 1.09 -25.85
C ASP A 53 4.37 2.09 -25.64
N GLU A 54 4.05 3.37 -25.51
CA GLU A 54 5.03 4.44 -25.24
C GLU A 54 5.69 4.25 -23.87
N TRP A 55 4.90 3.87 -22.85
CA TRP A 55 5.44 3.57 -21.52
C TRP A 55 6.37 2.36 -21.57
N CYS A 56 5.95 1.28 -22.22
CA CYS A 56 6.76 0.06 -22.37
C CYS A 56 8.06 0.34 -23.12
N ALA A 57 8.01 1.11 -24.20
CA ALA A 57 9.19 1.52 -24.95
C ALA A 57 10.16 2.37 -24.10
N LYS A 58 9.62 3.31 -23.33
CA LYS A 58 10.40 4.20 -22.44
C LYS A 58 11.19 3.43 -21.37
N TYR A 59 10.57 2.41 -20.78
CA TYR A 59 11.18 1.65 -19.67
C TYR A 59 11.82 0.32 -20.12
N GLY A 60 11.81 -0.01 -21.41
CA GLY A 60 12.35 -1.26 -21.93
C GLY A 60 11.55 -2.50 -21.52
N VAL A 61 10.28 -2.33 -21.17
CA VAL A 61 9.36 -3.36 -20.70
C VAL A 61 8.55 -3.91 -21.89
N LYS A 62 8.24 -5.21 -21.91
CA LYS A 62 7.41 -5.81 -22.95
C LYS A 62 5.94 -5.72 -22.58
N LYS A 63 5.13 -5.14 -23.45
CA LYS A 63 3.68 -5.16 -23.30
C LYS A 63 3.15 -6.59 -23.47
N CYS A 64 2.21 -6.98 -22.62
CA CYS A 64 1.37 -8.16 -22.80
C CYS A 64 -0.05 -7.75 -23.20
N GLU A 65 -0.70 -8.55 -24.02
CA GLU A 65 -2.06 -8.27 -24.49
C GLU A 65 -3.12 -8.72 -23.47
N THR A 66 -2.77 -9.67 -22.59
CA THR A 66 -3.66 -10.17 -21.52
C THR A 66 -2.92 -10.31 -20.20
N ILE A 67 -3.66 -10.32 -19.08
CA ILE A 67 -3.10 -10.62 -17.75
C ILE A 67 -2.56 -12.05 -17.72
N GLU A 68 -3.26 -12.98 -18.37
CA GLU A 68 -2.89 -14.39 -18.46
C GLU A 68 -1.51 -14.54 -19.11
N GLU A 69 -1.29 -13.88 -20.25
CA GLU A 69 0.02 -13.85 -20.93
C GLU A 69 1.12 -13.29 -20.01
N LEU A 70 0.83 -12.20 -19.30
CA LEU A 70 1.76 -11.60 -18.35
C LEU A 70 2.11 -12.59 -17.23
N CYS A 71 1.09 -13.24 -16.65
CA CYS A 71 1.28 -14.21 -15.60
C CYS A 71 2.12 -15.41 -16.02
N GLU A 72 1.93 -15.93 -17.25
CA GLU A 72 2.71 -17.04 -17.77
C GLU A 72 4.20 -16.69 -17.92
N LYS A 73 4.49 -15.47 -18.35
CA LYS A 73 5.86 -14.99 -18.65
C LYS A 73 6.62 -14.47 -17.45
N SER A 74 5.91 -14.08 -16.38
CA SER A 74 6.53 -13.46 -15.19
C SER A 74 6.84 -14.49 -14.11
N ASP A 75 7.85 -14.24 -13.30
CA ASP A 75 8.18 -15.03 -12.10
C ASP A 75 7.44 -14.52 -10.86
N ALA A 76 7.19 -13.20 -10.79
CA ALA A 76 6.46 -12.52 -9.73
C ALA A 76 5.62 -11.37 -10.31
N ILE A 77 4.60 -10.92 -9.58
CA ILE A 77 3.62 -9.96 -10.09
C ILE A 77 3.44 -8.81 -9.10
N VAL A 78 3.35 -7.61 -9.66
CA VAL A 78 2.95 -6.39 -8.96
C VAL A 78 1.62 -5.93 -9.55
N VAL A 79 0.57 -5.96 -8.75
CA VAL A 79 -0.72 -5.36 -9.08
C VAL A 79 -0.70 -3.95 -8.53
N LEU A 80 -0.69 -2.97 -9.43
CA LEU A 80 -0.71 -1.55 -9.13
C LEU A 80 -2.16 -1.06 -8.97
N ALA A 81 -2.64 -0.15 -9.83
CA ALA A 81 -3.95 0.50 -9.71
C ALA A 81 -4.15 1.26 -8.39
N PRO A 82 -3.18 2.12 -8.00
CA PRO A 82 -3.11 2.71 -6.67
C PRO A 82 -4.31 3.59 -6.29
N SER A 83 -5.02 4.13 -7.27
CA SER A 83 -6.23 4.95 -7.07
C SER A 83 -7.53 4.22 -7.43
N ASN A 84 -7.46 2.94 -7.75
CA ASN A 84 -8.59 2.09 -8.16
C ASN A 84 -8.68 0.79 -7.36
N PRO A 85 -8.81 0.84 -6.02
CA PRO A 85 -8.83 -0.36 -5.18
C PRO A 85 -9.97 -1.32 -5.52
N GLU A 86 -11.05 -0.85 -6.14
CA GLU A 86 -12.17 -1.66 -6.62
C GLU A 86 -11.80 -2.62 -7.76
N LYS A 87 -10.63 -2.42 -8.39
CA LYS A 87 -10.10 -3.30 -9.44
C LYS A 87 -9.28 -4.46 -8.89
N HIS A 88 -8.73 -4.32 -7.69
CA HIS A 88 -7.76 -5.27 -7.14
C HIS A 88 -8.31 -6.69 -7.04
N LEU A 89 -9.55 -6.89 -6.58
CA LEU A 89 -10.16 -8.22 -6.53
C LEU A 89 -10.22 -8.86 -7.93
N ARG A 90 -10.69 -8.12 -8.94
CA ARG A 90 -10.77 -8.62 -10.32
C ARG A 90 -9.41 -8.99 -10.91
N TYR A 91 -8.37 -8.20 -10.58
CA TYR A 91 -7.01 -8.54 -11.01
C TYR A 91 -6.46 -9.73 -10.22
N ALA A 92 -6.71 -9.79 -8.90
CA ALA A 92 -6.33 -10.91 -8.05
C ALA A 92 -6.95 -12.24 -8.52
N GLU A 93 -8.22 -12.24 -8.94
CA GLU A 93 -8.89 -13.42 -9.51
C GLU A 93 -8.20 -13.98 -10.76
N LYS A 94 -7.49 -13.12 -11.50
CA LYS A 94 -6.73 -13.51 -12.70
C LYS A 94 -5.28 -13.87 -12.41
N VAL A 95 -4.67 -13.20 -11.46
CA VAL A 95 -3.23 -13.30 -11.12
C VAL A 95 -2.95 -14.46 -10.15
N LEU A 96 -3.71 -14.55 -9.05
CA LEU A 96 -3.42 -15.50 -7.96
C LEU A 96 -3.53 -16.97 -8.34
N PRO A 97 -4.39 -17.40 -9.33
CA PRO A 97 -4.40 -18.79 -9.79
C PRO A 97 -3.07 -19.33 -10.31
N TYR A 98 -2.13 -18.46 -10.67
CA TYR A 98 -0.78 -18.87 -11.10
C TYR A 98 0.17 -19.20 -9.93
N GLY A 99 -0.25 -19.02 -8.68
CA GLY A 99 0.53 -19.38 -7.49
C GLY A 99 1.83 -18.58 -7.30
N LYS A 100 1.96 -17.42 -7.95
CA LYS A 100 3.19 -16.62 -7.94
C LYS A 100 3.23 -15.65 -6.76
N LEU A 101 4.45 -15.24 -6.38
CA LEU A 101 4.64 -14.16 -5.41
C LEU A 101 4.01 -12.88 -5.96
N THR A 102 3.11 -12.28 -5.19
CA THR A 102 2.33 -11.14 -5.66
C THR A 102 2.35 -10.00 -4.63
N TYR A 103 2.71 -8.81 -5.07
CA TYR A 103 2.46 -7.57 -4.32
C TYR A 103 1.22 -6.89 -4.91
N ILE A 104 0.30 -6.49 -4.04
CA ILE A 104 -0.87 -5.69 -4.43
C ILE A 104 -0.76 -4.33 -3.73
N ASP A 105 -0.81 -3.26 -4.51
CA ASP A 105 -0.53 -1.92 -4.00
C ASP A 105 -1.62 -1.40 -3.04
N LYS A 106 -1.31 -0.34 -2.31
CA LYS A 106 -2.30 0.41 -1.51
C LYS A 106 -3.27 1.15 -2.46
N THR A 107 -4.49 1.38 -2.13
CA THR A 107 -5.33 0.80 -1.07
C THR A 107 -5.68 -0.63 -1.46
N PHE A 108 -5.41 -1.58 -0.59
CA PHE A 108 -5.51 -3.02 -0.92
C PHE A 108 -6.87 -3.45 -1.47
N ALA A 109 -7.96 -2.90 -0.94
CA ALA A 109 -9.33 -3.20 -1.36
C ALA A 109 -10.27 -2.03 -1.03
N PRO A 110 -11.47 -1.96 -1.59
CA PRO A 110 -12.45 -0.94 -1.21
C PRO A 110 -12.97 -1.13 0.23
N ASP A 111 -13.11 -2.37 0.70
CA ASP A 111 -13.67 -2.78 1.99
C ASP A 111 -12.98 -4.04 2.54
N VAL A 112 -13.28 -4.37 3.82
CA VAL A 112 -12.67 -5.52 4.52
C VAL A 112 -13.09 -6.84 3.89
N ALA A 113 -14.35 -7.01 3.52
CA ALA A 113 -14.85 -8.26 2.94
C ALA A 113 -14.18 -8.57 1.59
N THR A 114 -13.89 -7.54 0.80
CA THR A 114 -13.13 -7.68 -0.45
C THR A 114 -11.65 -8.01 -0.16
N ALA A 115 -11.06 -7.41 0.86
CA ALA A 115 -9.70 -7.72 1.28
C ALA A 115 -9.55 -9.18 1.74
N GLU A 116 -10.49 -9.68 2.54
CA GLU A 116 -10.54 -11.09 2.96
C GLU A 116 -10.61 -12.04 1.76
N LYS A 117 -11.48 -11.77 0.78
CA LYS A 117 -11.59 -12.57 -0.46
C LYS A 117 -10.28 -12.62 -1.25
N ILE A 118 -9.53 -11.51 -1.32
CA ILE A 118 -8.22 -11.50 -2.00
C ILE A 118 -7.24 -12.43 -1.27
N PHE A 119 -7.19 -12.40 0.06
CA PHE A 119 -6.34 -13.30 0.83
C PHE A 119 -6.78 -14.75 0.72
N GLU A 120 -8.09 -15.04 0.77
CA GLU A 120 -8.64 -16.38 0.54
C GLU A 120 -8.25 -16.95 -0.82
N LEU A 121 -8.25 -16.13 -1.87
CA LEU A 121 -7.75 -16.53 -3.20
C LEU A 121 -6.26 -16.88 -3.15
N GLY A 122 -5.45 -16.06 -2.47
CA GLY A 122 -4.03 -16.36 -2.27
C GLY A 122 -3.82 -17.71 -1.59
N GLU A 123 -4.51 -17.96 -0.48
CA GLU A 123 -4.46 -19.23 0.26
C GLU A 123 -4.92 -20.41 -0.62
N LYS A 124 -6.04 -20.24 -1.34
CA LYS A 124 -6.59 -21.27 -2.22
C LYS A 124 -5.61 -21.73 -3.30
N TYR A 125 -4.84 -20.83 -3.86
CA TYR A 125 -3.91 -21.13 -4.96
C TYR A 125 -2.44 -21.21 -4.52
N GLY A 126 -2.16 -21.10 -3.22
CA GLY A 126 -0.80 -21.13 -2.69
C GLY A 126 0.05 -19.93 -3.09
N ALA A 127 -0.58 -18.84 -3.53
CA ALA A 127 0.08 -17.61 -3.88
C ALA A 127 0.36 -16.79 -2.61
N LYS A 128 1.65 -16.55 -2.31
CA LYS A 128 2.00 -15.64 -1.24
C LYS A 128 1.83 -14.21 -1.71
N LEU A 129 1.18 -13.38 -0.90
CA LEU A 129 0.94 -11.98 -1.22
C LEU A 129 1.04 -11.08 0.01
N PHE A 130 1.27 -9.81 -0.23
CA PHE A 130 1.12 -8.75 0.77
C PHE A 130 0.79 -7.41 0.12
N SER A 131 0.36 -6.47 0.94
CA SER A 131 0.13 -5.07 0.59
C SER A 131 0.62 -4.17 1.70
N SER A 132 1.02 -2.96 1.37
CA SER A 132 1.42 -1.96 2.35
C SER A 132 1.42 -0.55 1.74
N SER A 133 1.17 0.45 2.57
CA SER A 133 1.57 1.83 2.25
C SER A 133 3.07 2.01 2.46
N ALA A 134 3.70 2.82 1.61
CA ALA A 134 5.11 3.16 1.75
C ALA A 134 5.44 3.83 3.10
N LEU A 135 4.48 4.55 3.71
CA LEU A 135 4.69 5.21 5.01
C LEU A 135 4.99 4.24 6.17
N ARG A 136 4.64 2.96 6.06
CA ARG A 136 5.10 1.92 6.99
C ARG A 136 6.62 1.89 7.15
N TYR A 137 7.33 2.23 6.10
CA TYR A 137 8.79 2.13 5.98
C TYR A 137 9.52 3.42 6.31
N ALA A 138 8.80 4.46 6.75
CA ALA A 138 9.42 5.71 7.15
C ALA A 138 10.39 5.46 8.32
N THR A 139 11.65 5.91 8.14
CA THR A 139 12.68 5.69 9.17
C THR A 139 12.39 6.44 10.45
N GLU A 140 11.58 7.49 10.36
CA GLU A 140 11.11 8.29 11.48
C GLU A 140 10.20 7.51 12.46
N LEU A 141 9.61 6.39 12.01
CA LEU A 141 8.84 5.50 12.89
C LEU A 141 9.74 4.61 13.77
N LYS A 142 11.02 4.45 13.38
CA LYS A 142 11.95 3.59 14.13
C LYS A 142 12.20 4.13 15.54
N GLY A 143 12.16 3.22 16.49
CA GLY A 143 12.37 3.52 17.92
C GLY A 143 11.19 4.21 18.59
N LEU A 144 10.07 4.46 17.87
CA LEU A 144 8.82 4.81 18.51
C LEU A 144 8.17 3.54 19.06
N SER A 145 7.87 3.53 20.35
CA SER A 145 7.14 2.46 21.03
C SER A 145 6.13 3.12 21.98
N PRO A 146 5.04 3.69 21.41
CA PRO A 146 4.11 4.49 22.20
C PRO A 146 3.45 3.68 23.29
N ASP A 147 3.45 4.23 24.51
CA ASP A 147 2.88 3.59 25.68
C ASP A 147 1.35 3.56 25.61
N SER A 148 0.72 4.69 25.23
CA SER A 148 -0.74 4.81 25.22
C SER A 148 -1.34 5.64 24.06
N PHE A 149 -0.63 6.65 23.60
CA PHE A 149 -1.19 7.65 22.70
C PHE A 149 -0.31 7.95 21.48
N ILE A 150 -0.96 8.07 20.32
CA ILE A 150 -0.34 8.37 19.03
C ILE A 150 -1.13 9.49 18.37
N VAL A 151 -0.46 10.48 17.81
CA VAL A 151 -1.05 11.46 16.90
C VAL A 151 -0.36 11.35 15.55
N THR A 152 -1.15 11.23 14.47
CA THR A 152 -0.62 11.33 13.12
C THR A 152 -1.23 12.52 12.40
N GLY A 153 -0.48 13.14 11.51
CA GLY A 153 -0.96 14.17 10.60
C GLY A 153 -0.77 13.73 9.16
N GLY A 154 -1.62 14.24 8.26
CA GLY A 154 -1.47 13.98 6.84
C GLY A 154 -2.56 14.65 6.02
N GLY A 155 -2.32 14.82 4.72
CA GLY A 155 -3.15 15.62 3.85
C GLY A 155 -3.64 14.93 2.58
N SER A 156 -4.01 15.78 1.63
CA SER A 156 -4.59 15.44 0.33
C SER A 156 -6.07 14.99 0.39
N ASN A 157 -6.48 13.99 -0.37
CA ASN A 157 -7.86 13.50 -0.46
C ASN A 157 -8.16 12.48 0.65
N PHE A 158 -9.08 12.79 1.56
CA PHE A 158 -9.35 11.93 2.73
C PHE A 158 -9.66 10.47 2.38
N PRO A 159 -10.59 10.12 1.48
CA PRO A 159 -10.92 8.74 1.20
C PRO A 159 -9.76 7.92 0.62
N GLU A 160 -8.88 8.55 -0.13
CA GLU A 160 -7.75 7.89 -0.79
C GLU A 160 -6.50 7.85 0.10
N TYR A 161 -6.21 8.95 0.83
CA TYR A 161 -4.98 9.10 1.61
C TYR A 161 -5.10 8.63 3.07
N LEU A 162 -6.32 8.34 3.54
CA LEU A 162 -6.55 7.81 4.89
C LEU A 162 -5.74 6.53 5.16
N VAL A 163 -5.57 5.68 4.15
CA VAL A 163 -4.79 4.44 4.26
C VAL A 163 -3.37 4.69 4.78
N HIS A 164 -2.76 5.81 4.44
CA HIS A 164 -1.40 6.13 4.86
C HIS A 164 -1.30 6.37 6.36
N GLN A 165 -2.23 7.15 6.94
CA GLN A 165 -2.26 7.36 8.39
C GLN A 165 -2.72 6.11 9.16
N ALA A 166 -3.65 5.34 8.60
CA ALA A 166 -4.06 4.04 9.15
C ALA A 166 -2.87 3.06 9.21
N GLU A 167 -1.99 3.10 8.21
CA GLU A 167 -0.76 2.29 8.17
C GLU A 167 0.21 2.69 9.31
N ILE A 168 0.45 4.00 9.50
CA ILE A 168 1.28 4.49 10.61
C ILE A 168 0.72 4.04 11.96
N ALA A 169 -0.59 4.21 12.16
CA ALA A 169 -1.26 3.79 13.39
C ALA A 169 -1.14 2.27 13.60
N SER A 170 -1.31 1.47 12.54
CA SER A 170 -1.17 0.00 12.59
C SER A 170 0.24 -0.43 13.01
N VAL A 171 1.28 0.19 12.44
CA VAL A 171 2.68 -0.08 12.81
C VAL A 171 2.94 0.22 14.27
N LEU A 172 2.52 1.38 14.75
CA LEU A 172 2.77 1.84 16.12
C LEU A 172 1.90 1.15 17.17
N THR A 173 0.85 0.46 16.74
CA THR A 173 0.01 -0.40 17.60
C THR A 173 0.19 -1.88 17.26
N SER A 174 1.40 -2.28 16.85
CA SER A 174 1.70 -3.67 16.55
C SER A 174 1.38 -4.58 17.74
N GLY A 175 0.74 -5.72 17.45
CA GLY A 175 0.25 -6.64 18.49
C GLY A 175 -1.13 -6.31 19.07
N GLU A 176 -1.66 -5.11 18.81
CA GLU A 176 -2.99 -4.70 19.26
C GLU A 176 -4.02 -4.80 18.11
N SER A 177 -5.25 -5.13 18.47
CA SER A 177 -6.39 -5.16 17.54
C SER A 177 -7.12 -3.82 17.54
N PHE A 178 -7.61 -3.41 16.38
CA PHE A 178 -8.49 -2.24 16.25
C PHE A 178 -9.87 -2.56 16.86
N VAL A 179 -10.35 -1.68 17.72
CA VAL A 179 -11.65 -1.84 18.42
C VAL A 179 -12.73 -0.97 17.78
N GLY A 180 -12.39 0.27 17.41
CA GLY A 180 -13.33 1.19 16.80
C GLY A 180 -12.77 2.58 16.62
N GLY A 181 -13.54 3.42 15.92
CA GLY A 181 -13.13 4.80 15.68
C GLY A 181 -14.29 5.73 15.41
N SER A 182 -14.02 7.02 15.49
CA SER A 182 -14.96 8.10 15.21
C SER A 182 -14.32 9.18 14.37
N VAL A 183 -15.12 9.98 13.68
CA VAL A 183 -14.69 11.10 12.84
C VAL A 183 -15.42 12.36 13.27
N THR A 184 -14.69 13.45 13.39
CA THR A 184 -15.24 14.82 13.45
C THR A 184 -14.82 15.55 12.18
N ARG A 185 -15.78 16.22 11.54
CA ARG A 185 -15.57 16.87 10.24
C ARG A 185 -15.81 18.37 10.33
N ASN A 186 -14.90 19.15 9.71
CA ASN A 186 -15.09 20.58 9.46
C ASN A 186 -14.58 20.92 8.05
N GLY A 187 -15.50 21.06 7.09
CA GLY A 187 -15.14 21.26 5.69
C GLY A 187 -14.30 20.11 5.12
N ALA A 188 -13.12 20.41 4.66
CA ALA A 188 -12.15 19.42 4.16
C ALA A 188 -11.34 18.73 5.25
N GLN A 189 -11.35 19.26 6.47
CA GLN A 189 -10.59 18.74 7.61
C GLN A 189 -11.33 17.61 8.32
N ARG A 190 -10.58 16.62 8.85
CA ARG A 190 -11.08 15.54 9.71
C ARG A 190 -10.17 15.39 10.93
N VAL A 191 -10.78 15.05 12.05
CA VAL A 191 -10.10 14.51 13.22
C VAL A 191 -10.73 13.15 13.49
N CYS A 192 -9.90 12.11 13.41
CA CYS A 192 -10.34 10.73 13.65
C CYS A 192 -9.73 10.25 14.97
N SER A 193 -10.54 9.63 15.80
CA SER A 193 -10.11 8.99 17.04
C SER A 193 -10.22 7.48 16.88
N LEU A 194 -9.16 6.75 17.21
CA LEU A 194 -9.07 5.29 17.11
C LEU A 194 -8.81 4.70 18.50
N GLU A 195 -9.42 3.56 18.74
CA GLU A 195 -9.21 2.75 19.94
C GLU A 195 -8.68 1.37 19.55
N PHE A 196 -7.70 0.89 20.31
CA PHE A 196 -7.10 -0.43 20.16
C PHE A 196 -7.19 -1.20 21.48
N THR A 197 -7.04 -2.52 21.41
CA THR A 197 -6.86 -3.34 22.62
C THR A 197 -5.67 -2.84 23.43
N GLY A 198 -5.53 -3.29 24.68
CA GLY A 198 -4.45 -2.80 25.55
C GLY A 198 -4.59 -1.35 25.97
N GLY A 199 -5.68 -0.65 25.61
CA GLY A 199 -5.92 0.75 25.98
C GLY A 199 -5.17 1.77 25.12
N LYS A 200 -4.49 1.34 24.05
CA LYS A 200 -3.82 2.25 23.11
C LYS A 200 -4.83 3.05 22.29
N ARG A 201 -4.47 4.28 21.97
CA ARG A 201 -5.30 5.20 21.19
C ARG A 201 -4.46 5.92 20.14
N ALA A 202 -5.12 6.25 19.02
CA ALA A 202 -4.53 7.12 18.01
C ALA A 202 -5.51 8.23 17.61
N THR A 203 -4.97 9.41 17.34
CA THR A 203 -5.70 10.52 16.73
C THR A 203 -5.06 10.80 15.37
N LEU A 204 -5.88 10.72 14.31
CA LEU A 204 -5.46 11.06 12.96
C LEU A 204 -6.00 12.43 12.62
N ILE A 205 -5.11 13.38 12.34
CA ILE A 205 -5.48 14.73 11.91
C ILE A 205 -5.31 14.79 10.39
N PHE A 206 -6.39 15.09 9.71
CA PHE A 206 -6.42 15.19 8.26
C PHE A 206 -6.74 16.62 7.81
N SER A 207 -5.84 17.19 7.03
CA SER A 207 -6.05 18.48 6.37
C SER A 207 -5.35 18.46 5.01
N PRO A 208 -5.96 18.94 3.90
CA PRO A 208 -5.42 18.78 2.55
C PRO A 208 -3.96 19.18 2.34
N SER A 209 -3.47 20.17 3.11
CA SER A 209 -2.10 20.69 3.01
C SER A 209 -1.15 20.21 4.12
N LEU A 210 -1.62 19.35 5.03
CA LEU A 210 -0.79 18.89 6.15
C LEU A 210 0.23 17.85 5.66
N PRO A 211 1.54 18.00 5.97
CA PRO A 211 2.52 16.98 5.69
C PRO A 211 2.30 15.74 6.56
N PHE A 212 2.85 14.60 6.15
CA PHE A 212 2.80 13.41 6.99
C PHE A 212 3.69 13.58 8.21
N THR A 213 3.09 13.46 9.38
CA THR A 213 3.74 13.64 10.68
C THR A 213 3.32 12.56 11.67
N VAL A 214 4.13 12.33 12.67
CA VAL A 214 3.80 11.50 13.82
C VAL A 214 4.25 12.17 15.11
N CYS A 215 3.43 12.09 16.14
CA CYS A 215 3.78 12.42 17.51
C CYS A 215 3.37 11.24 18.39
N ALA A 216 4.28 10.76 19.22
CA ALA A 216 4.04 9.65 20.13
C ALA A 216 4.85 9.84 21.41
N GLU A 217 4.22 9.57 22.54
CA GLU A 217 4.94 9.47 23.82
C GLU A 217 5.63 8.11 23.89
N THR A 218 6.93 8.14 24.09
CA THR A 218 7.76 6.94 24.18
C THR A 218 8.70 7.08 25.37
N ASN A 219 8.62 6.16 26.33
CA ASN A 219 9.41 6.18 27.58
C ASN A 219 9.27 7.48 28.39
N GLY A 220 8.06 8.06 28.40
CA GLY A 220 7.77 9.31 29.14
C GLY A 220 8.26 10.59 28.44
N GLU A 221 8.70 10.50 27.20
CA GLU A 221 9.14 11.65 26.38
C GLU A 221 8.28 11.76 25.12
N ASP A 222 7.89 12.98 24.78
CA ASP A 222 7.20 13.28 23.52
C ASP A 222 8.18 13.31 22.34
N ALA A 223 7.86 12.59 21.28
CA ALA A 223 8.61 12.61 20.03
C ALA A 223 7.72 13.06 18.88
N PHE A 224 7.96 14.26 18.35
CA PHE A 224 7.36 14.74 17.11
C PHE A 224 8.33 14.55 15.94
N ARG A 225 7.84 14.01 14.82
CA ARG A 225 8.63 13.82 13.61
C ARG A 225 7.78 14.09 12.36
N GLU A 226 8.34 14.80 11.39
CA GLU A 226 7.82 14.89 10.03
C GLU A 226 8.42 13.75 9.20
N LEU A 227 7.60 13.06 8.42
CA LEU A 227 8.00 11.87 7.67
C LEU A 227 8.56 12.28 6.30
N ASN A 228 9.87 12.40 6.20
CA ASN A 228 10.61 12.90 5.03
C ASN A 228 11.61 11.89 4.47
N SER A 229 11.77 10.71 5.07
CA SER A 229 12.69 9.67 4.58
C SER A 229 12.25 9.09 3.24
N ASP A 230 13.15 8.40 2.57
CA ASP A 230 12.86 7.72 1.30
C ASP A 230 12.10 6.39 1.54
N TYR A 231 10.88 6.52 2.07
CA TYR A 231 10.04 5.37 2.42
C TYR A 231 9.56 4.58 1.20
N PHE A 232 9.51 5.19 -0.01
CA PHE A 232 9.18 4.45 -1.23
C PHE A 232 10.33 3.52 -1.65
N ALA A 233 11.57 3.98 -1.62
CA ALA A 233 12.71 3.11 -1.86
C ALA A 233 12.77 1.96 -0.84
N ALA A 234 12.45 2.24 0.42
CA ALA A 234 12.37 1.22 1.45
C ALA A 234 11.24 0.20 1.21
N LEU A 235 10.05 0.62 0.77
CA LEU A 235 8.98 -0.27 0.34
C LEU A 235 9.45 -1.19 -0.80
N ILE A 236 10.03 -0.60 -1.86
CA ILE A 236 10.46 -1.37 -3.04
C ILE A 236 11.59 -2.34 -2.68
N ARG A 237 12.48 -1.96 -1.76
CA ARG A 237 13.49 -2.86 -1.21
C ARG A 237 12.87 -4.09 -0.53
N ASP A 238 11.80 -3.91 0.24
CA ASP A 238 11.08 -5.01 0.88
C ASP A 238 10.30 -5.87 -0.12
N ILE A 239 9.67 -5.27 -1.15
CA ILE A 239 9.04 -6.00 -2.25
C ILE A 239 10.10 -6.84 -3.00
N THR A 240 11.26 -6.25 -3.32
CA THR A 240 12.38 -6.96 -3.96
C THR A 240 12.86 -8.11 -3.09
N GLY A 241 13.01 -7.88 -1.79
CA GLY A 241 13.38 -8.90 -0.81
C GLY A 241 12.35 -10.03 -0.69
N PHE A 242 11.07 -9.70 -0.74
CA PHE A 242 9.98 -10.68 -0.77
C PHE A 242 10.06 -11.55 -2.02
N PHE A 243 10.24 -10.95 -3.19
CA PHE A 243 10.37 -11.72 -4.44
C PHE A 243 11.62 -12.61 -4.42
N ALA A 244 12.75 -12.11 -3.94
CA ALA A 244 13.99 -12.89 -3.91
C ALA A 244 13.97 -14.06 -2.92
N ARG A 245 13.26 -13.93 -1.79
CA ARG A 245 13.32 -14.91 -0.68
C ARG A 245 12.00 -15.63 -0.39
N GLY A 246 10.88 -15.17 -0.92
CA GLY A 246 9.55 -15.73 -0.65
C GLY A 246 9.06 -15.53 0.79
N VAL A 247 9.65 -14.58 1.54
CA VAL A 247 9.26 -14.24 2.91
C VAL A 247 8.33 -13.02 2.88
N VAL A 248 7.09 -13.19 3.34
CA VAL A 248 6.08 -12.12 3.39
C VAL A 248 6.47 -11.11 4.48
N PRO A 249 6.68 -9.83 4.14
CA PRO A 249 7.16 -8.83 5.11
C PRO A 249 6.04 -8.23 5.98
N VAL A 250 4.80 -8.26 5.51
CA VAL A 250 3.62 -7.73 6.21
C VAL A 250 2.58 -8.83 6.31
N ALA A 251 2.22 -9.22 7.52
CA ALA A 251 1.21 -10.25 7.76
C ALA A 251 -0.18 -9.78 7.29
N LYS A 252 -1.03 -10.73 6.87
CA LYS A 252 -2.38 -10.41 6.40
C LYS A 252 -3.20 -9.69 7.47
N GLU A 253 -3.00 -10.04 8.73
CA GLU A 253 -3.69 -9.44 9.87
C GLU A 253 -3.41 -7.93 10.00
N GLU A 254 -2.18 -7.51 9.66
CA GLU A 254 -1.80 -6.09 9.63
C GLU A 254 -2.52 -5.36 8.49
N THR A 255 -2.56 -5.95 7.29
CA THR A 255 -3.30 -5.37 6.16
C THR A 255 -4.80 -5.29 6.47
N LEU A 256 -5.39 -6.35 7.04
CA LEU A 256 -6.81 -6.35 7.43
C LEU A 256 -7.10 -5.33 8.54
N LYS A 257 -6.18 -5.11 9.48
CA LYS A 257 -6.29 -4.06 10.50
C LYS A 257 -6.34 -2.66 9.84
N VAL A 258 -5.44 -2.39 8.91
CA VAL A 258 -5.45 -1.12 8.13
C VAL A 258 -6.76 -0.94 7.37
N MET A 259 -7.26 -1.99 6.73
CA MET A 259 -8.54 -1.96 6.02
C MET A 259 -9.73 -1.73 6.96
N SER A 260 -9.73 -2.36 8.15
CA SER A 260 -10.79 -2.18 9.16
C SER A 260 -10.81 -0.73 9.69
N ILE A 261 -9.64 -0.15 9.96
CA ILE A 261 -9.54 1.26 10.35
C ILE A 261 -10.12 2.15 9.25
N ARG A 262 -9.67 1.95 8.01
CA ARG A 262 -10.11 2.75 6.87
C ARG A 262 -11.62 2.66 6.66
N GLU A 263 -12.18 1.46 6.62
CA GLU A 263 -13.62 1.23 6.41
C GLU A 263 -14.45 1.87 7.53
N ALA A 264 -14.07 1.69 8.79
CA ALA A 264 -14.78 2.29 9.91
C ALA A 264 -14.80 3.82 9.83
N LEU A 265 -13.69 4.45 9.47
CA LEU A 265 -13.60 5.92 9.38
C LEU A 265 -14.30 6.48 8.14
N ILE A 266 -14.26 5.79 6.99
CA ILE A 266 -15.05 6.18 5.81
C ILE A 266 -16.54 6.13 6.14
N ASN A 267 -17.02 5.02 6.73
CA ASN A 267 -18.42 4.87 7.12
C ASN A 267 -18.85 5.90 8.16
N ALA A 268 -17.95 6.29 9.07
CA ALA A 268 -18.23 7.35 10.04
C ALA A 268 -18.32 8.74 9.39
N ASP A 269 -17.41 9.08 8.44
CA ASP A 269 -17.45 10.37 7.71
C ASP A 269 -18.69 10.49 6.81
N GLU A 270 -19.13 9.39 6.21
CA GLU A 270 -20.33 9.37 5.37
C GLU A 270 -21.63 9.69 6.14
N LYS A 271 -21.72 9.26 7.40
CA LYS A 271 -22.86 9.58 8.27
C LYS A 271 -22.91 11.06 8.67
N LEU A 272 -21.86 11.82 8.40
CA LEU A 272 -21.79 13.27 8.68
C LEU A 272 -22.15 14.13 7.44
N LYS A 273 -22.46 13.51 6.31
CA LYS A 273 -22.93 14.19 5.08
C LYS A 273 -24.41 14.51 5.18
#